data_2f3422d7796f603967ad6311392290c6
#
_entry.id   2f3422d7796f603967ad6311392290c6
#
_cell.length_a   1.000
_cell.length_b   1.000
_cell.length_c   1.000
_cell.angle_alpha   90.00
_cell.angle_beta   90.00
_cell.angle_gamma   90.00
#
_symmetry.space_group_name_H-M   'P 1'
#
loop_
_entity.id
_entity.type
_entity.pdbx_description
1 polymer ?
#
loop_
_entity_poly.entity_id
_entity_poly.type
_entity_poly.pdbx_seq_one_letter_code
_entity_poly.pdbx_strand_id
1 'polypeptide(L)'
;MSVYEETQAILNTYKIQANKSLGQNFLIDDCVIEKIIESSNIEKEDLIIEIGPGLGVLTERLLKKSNTVVVIELDKKMIEILQNRFCLNRNLEIINDDVLKVDLEKLIKNKKEQTNINKVKIVANLPYYISTPIIMKLLENRLEISEIIVMVQKEVAQRLGAETGKREAGAITYAVEYYAQATPIIDVPKGSFIPSPKVESQVIKLEVRQNPKIEVEDEKLLFNIIQKSFMQRRKTLSNALINNKILDSKEKVEKMFKTLEIPSNVRGENLTLEEFGKIANYVYKR
;
A
#
# COMPACT_ATOMS: atom_id res chain seq x y z
N MET A 1 1.33 -6.47 -30.49
CA MET A 1 0.19 -7.11 -29.77
C MET A 1 -0.18 -6.19 -28.63
N SER A 2 -1.43 -5.78 -28.55
CA SER A 2 -1.93 -5.00 -27.41
C SER A 2 -1.98 -5.85 -26.15
N VAL A 3 -2.00 -5.22 -24.97
CA VAL A 3 -2.16 -5.92 -23.69
C VAL A 3 -3.48 -6.72 -23.65
N TYR A 4 -4.53 -6.19 -24.26
CA TYR A 4 -5.80 -6.90 -24.40
C TYR A 4 -5.65 -8.21 -25.16
N GLU A 5 -5.02 -8.18 -26.35
CA GLU A 5 -4.80 -9.37 -27.19
C GLU A 5 -3.90 -10.38 -26.48
N GLU A 6 -2.84 -9.92 -25.81
CA GLU A 6 -1.94 -10.74 -25.01
C GLU A 6 -2.70 -11.44 -23.89
N THR A 7 -3.48 -10.70 -23.11
CA THR A 7 -4.31 -11.23 -22.01
C THR A 7 -5.29 -12.29 -22.53
N GLN A 8 -6.01 -12.01 -23.62
CA GLN A 8 -6.95 -12.95 -24.22
C GLN A 8 -6.27 -14.24 -24.69
N ALA A 9 -5.11 -14.12 -25.33
CA ALA A 9 -4.33 -15.28 -25.77
C ALA A 9 -3.91 -16.17 -24.60
N ILE A 10 -3.45 -15.57 -23.49
CA ILE A 10 -3.06 -16.30 -22.28
C ILE A 10 -4.28 -16.99 -21.65
N LEU A 11 -5.38 -16.26 -21.45
CA LEU A 11 -6.61 -16.81 -20.87
C LEU A 11 -7.13 -18.02 -21.67
N ASN A 12 -7.08 -17.94 -23.01
CA ASN A 12 -7.51 -19.01 -23.90
C ASN A 12 -6.55 -20.22 -23.88
N THR A 13 -5.23 -19.95 -23.96
CA THR A 13 -4.20 -21.01 -23.97
C THR A 13 -4.24 -21.84 -22.70
N TYR A 14 -4.32 -21.18 -21.55
CA TYR A 14 -4.32 -21.86 -20.25
C TYR A 14 -5.73 -22.19 -19.72
N LYS A 15 -6.79 -21.87 -20.47
CA LYS A 15 -8.21 -22.07 -20.10
C LYS A 15 -8.52 -21.48 -18.72
N ILE A 16 -8.02 -20.27 -18.46
CA ILE A 16 -8.16 -19.58 -17.17
C ILE A 16 -9.48 -18.83 -17.10
N GLN A 17 -10.14 -18.98 -15.95
CA GLN A 17 -11.22 -18.13 -15.51
C GLN A 17 -10.78 -17.36 -14.28
N ALA A 18 -11.04 -16.04 -14.26
CA ALA A 18 -10.68 -15.20 -13.13
C ALA A 18 -11.29 -15.71 -11.81
N ASN A 19 -10.47 -15.87 -10.81
CA ASN A 19 -10.90 -16.32 -9.48
C ASN A 19 -11.46 -15.16 -8.67
N LYS A 20 -12.80 -15.11 -8.55
CA LYS A 20 -13.49 -14.05 -7.80
C LYS A 20 -13.11 -14.03 -6.31
N SER A 21 -12.79 -15.18 -5.70
CA SER A 21 -12.40 -15.24 -4.29
C SER A 21 -11.05 -14.60 -4.01
N LEU A 22 -10.17 -14.54 -5.03
CA LEU A 22 -8.89 -13.86 -4.99
C LEU A 22 -8.97 -12.41 -5.53
N GLY A 23 -10.17 -11.94 -5.90
CA GLY A 23 -10.37 -10.60 -6.42
C GLY A 23 -9.64 -10.32 -7.75
N GLN A 24 -9.42 -11.35 -8.57
CA GLN A 24 -8.67 -11.23 -9.82
C GLN A 24 -9.40 -10.35 -10.84
N ASN A 25 -8.76 -9.26 -11.24
CA ASN A 25 -9.14 -8.37 -12.34
C ASN A 25 -7.85 -8.09 -13.12
N PHE A 26 -7.71 -8.71 -14.30
CA PHE A 26 -6.51 -8.58 -15.12
C PHE A 26 -6.53 -7.26 -15.87
N LEU A 27 -5.48 -6.46 -15.70
CA LEU A 27 -5.30 -5.18 -16.40
C LEU A 27 -5.03 -5.44 -17.89
N ILE A 28 -5.77 -4.73 -18.77
CA ILE A 28 -5.72 -4.90 -20.22
C ILE A 28 -5.48 -3.57 -20.97
N ASP A 29 -5.12 -2.53 -20.27
CA ASP A 29 -4.97 -1.17 -20.76
C ASP A 29 -3.49 -0.81 -20.89
N ASP A 30 -3.01 -0.69 -22.13
CA ASP A 30 -1.61 -0.35 -22.44
C ASP A 30 -1.21 0.99 -21.84
N CYS A 31 -2.08 2.02 -21.93
CA CYS A 31 -1.78 3.36 -21.41
C CYS A 31 -1.58 3.35 -19.89
N VAL A 32 -2.40 2.59 -19.16
CA VAL A 32 -2.27 2.45 -17.70
C VAL A 32 -0.97 1.77 -17.34
N ILE A 33 -0.60 0.68 -18.04
CA ILE A 33 0.66 -0.03 -17.80
C ILE A 33 1.86 0.88 -18.07
N GLU A 34 1.84 1.62 -19.19
CA GLU A 34 2.91 2.57 -19.50
C GLU A 34 3.04 3.64 -18.41
N LYS A 35 1.92 4.19 -17.93
CA LYS A 35 1.93 5.17 -16.83
C LYS A 35 2.48 4.59 -15.51
N ILE A 36 2.17 3.34 -15.18
CA ILE A 36 2.76 2.64 -14.03
C ILE A 36 4.29 2.57 -14.19
N ILE A 37 4.77 2.12 -15.35
CA ILE A 37 6.20 1.96 -15.62
C ILE A 37 6.92 3.31 -15.64
N GLU A 38 6.35 4.32 -16.29
CA GLU A 38 6.91 5.68 -16.32
C GLU A 38 7.03 6.28 -14.93
N SER A 39 5.95 6.21 -14.12
CA SER A 39 5.93 6.79 -12.77
C SER A 39 6.85 6.07 -11.79
N SER A 40 7.22 4.82 -12.10
CA SER A 40 8.11 4.03 -11.26
C SER A 40 9.59 4.41 -11.41
N ASN A 41 9.96 5.19 -12.42
CA ASN A 41 11.35 5.65 -12.67
C ASN A 41 12.41 4.55 -12.41
N ILE A 42 12.16 3.33 -12.96
CA ILE A 42 12.96 2.15 -12.70
C ILE A 42 14.33 2.27 -13.39
N GLU A 43 15.39 2.07 -12.62
CA GLU A 43 16.77 1.93 -13.09
C GLU A 43 17.16 0.44 -13.13
N LYS A 44 18.19 0.11 -13.90
CA LYS A 44 18.61 -1.31 -14.09
C LYS A 44 19.03 -1.99 -12.80
N GLU A 45 19.64 -1.26 -11.90
CA GLU A 45 20.14 -1.72 -10.61
C GLU A 45 19.11 -1.68 -9.49
N ASP A 46 17.85 -1.32 -9.79
CA ASP A 46 16.78 -1.36 -8.80
C ASP A 46 16.29 -2.81 -8.60
N LEU A 47 15.97 -3.16 -7.36
CA LEU A 47 15.16 -4.34 -7.05
C LEU A 47 13.68 -3.97 -7.18
N ILE A 48 12.99 -4.67 -8.06
CA ILE A 48 11.55 -4.52 -8.20
C ILE A 48 10.85 -5.73 -7.57
N ILE A 49 9.93 -5.47 -6.65
CA ILE A 49 9.05 -6.49 -6.08
C ILE A 49 7.64 -6.23 -6.58
N GLU A 50 7.12 -7.13 -7.39
CA GLU A 50 5.73 -7.09 -7.86
C GLU A 50 4.85 -7.98 -6.98
N ILE A 51 3.75 -7.43 -6.49
CA ILE A 51 2.78 -8.17 -5.66
C ILE A 51 1.54 -8.45 -6.49
N GLY A 52 1.20 -9.74 -6.63
CA GLY A 52 0.06 -10.20 -7.42
C GLY A 52 0.24 -9.98 -8.91
N PRO A 53 1.29 -10.54 -9.56
CA PRO A 53 1.56 -10.37 -10.99
C PRO A 53 0.45 -10.92 -11.89
N GLY A 54 -0.36 -11.85 -11.38
CA GLY A 54 -1.42 -12.51 -12.14
C GLY A 54 -0.89 -13.17 -13.42
N LEU A 55 -1.35 -12.73 -14.58
CA LEU A 55 -0.91 -13.26 -15.88
C LEU A 55 0.50 -12.78 -16.30
N GLY A 56 1.13 -11.86 -15.53
CA GLY A 56 2.49 -11.38 -15.79
C GLY A 56 2.61 -10.29 -16.86
N VAL A 57 1.51 -9.59 -17.16
CA VAL A 57 1.54 -8.53 -18.18
C VAL A 57 2.42 -7.35 -17.73
N LEU A 58 2.30 -6.95 -16.47
CA LEU A 58 3.15 -5.89 -15.90
C LEU A 58 4.57 -6.44 -15.66
N THR A 59 4.71 -7.69 -15.20
CA THR A 59 6.00 -8.38 -15.01
C THR A 59 6.87 -8.29 -16.25
N GLU A 60 6.30 -8.51 -17.45
CA GLU A 60 7.05 -8.44 -18.71
C GLU A 60 7.70 -7.08 -18.93
N ARG A 61 7.01 -5.98 -18.59
CA ARG A 61 7.54 -4.62 -18.72
C ARG A 61 8.61 -4.33 -17.66
N LEU A 62 8.41 -4.83 -16.44
CA LEU A 62 9.37 -4.70 -15.35
C LEU A 62 10.69 -5.41 -15.66
N LEU A 63 10.63 -6.62 -16.22
CA LEU A 63 11.81 -7.43 -16.62
C LEU A 63 12.68 -6.74 -17.69
N LYS A 64 12.08 -5.89 -18.53
CA LYS A 64 12.81 -5.08 -19.53
C LYS A 64 13.53 -3.88 -18.92
N LYS A 65 13.13 -3.45 -17.71
CA LYS A 65 13.65 -2.24 -17.05
C LYS A 65 14.67 -2.53 -15.96
N SER A 66 14.54 -3.63 -15.22
CA SER A 66 15.39 -3.97 -14.09
C SER A 66 16.10 -5.29 -14.29
N ASN A 67 17.33 -5.38 -13.72
CA ASN A 67 18.14 -6.60 -13.67
C ASN A 67 17.71 -7.55 -12.55
N THR A 68 16.80 -7.12 -11.64
CA THR A 68 16.36 -7.94 -10.51
C THR A 68 14.88 -7.69 -10.24
N VAL A 69 14.05 -8.65 -10.62
CA VAL A 69 12.59 -8.63 -10.39
C VAL A 69 12.20 -9.83 -9.54
N VAL A 70 11.45 -9.60 -8.49
CA VAL A 70 10.84 -10.64 -7.66
C VAL A 70 9.33 -10.48 -7.75
N VAL A 71 8.61 -11.56 -8.00
CA VAL A 71 7.16 -11.56 -7.98
C VAL A 71 6.64 -12.45 -6.85
N ILE A 72 5.62 -11.99 -6.13
CA ILE A 72 4.97 -12.73 -5.04
C ILE A 72 3.52 -12.99 -5.46
N GLU A 73 3.17 -14.27 -5.62
CA GLU A 73 1.85 -14.67 -6.10
C GLU A 73 1.27 -15.81 -5.24
N LEU A 74 0.02 -15.68 -4.89
CA LEU A 74 -0.70 -16.66 -4.06
C LEU A 74 -1.28 -17.81 -4.90
N ASP A 75 -1.77 -17.50 -6.12
CA ASP A 75 -2.47 -18.46 -6.98
C ASP A 75 -1.48 -19.35 -7.73
N LYS A 76 -1.48 -20.65 -7.40
CA LYS A 76 -0.62 -21.66 -8.05
C LYS A 76 -0.79 -21.73 -9.57
N LYS A 77 -2.00 -21.46 -10.10
CA LYS A 77 -2.21 -21.44 -11.54
C LYS A 77 -1.49 -20.28 -12.20
N MET A 78 -1.47 -19.11 -11.55
CA MET A 78 -0.71 -17.97 -12.05
C MET A 78 0.79 -18.25 -11.99
N ILE A 79 1.28 -18.94 -10.94
CA ILE A 79 2.68 -19.39 -10.85
C ILE A 79 3.09 -20.26 -12.06
N GLU A 80 2.28 -21.25 -12.43
CA GLU A 80 2.53 -22.11 -13.61
C GLU A 80 2.63 -21.28 -14.90
N ILE A 81 1.74 -20.30 -15.08
CA ILE A 81 1.76 -19.40 -16.23
C ILE A 81 3.04 -18.55 -16.23
N LEU A 82 3.40 -17.95 -15.10
CA LEU A 82 4.59 -17.12 -14.97
C LEU A 82 5.87 -17.91 -15.26
N GLN A 83 5.99 -19.13 -14.72
CA GLN A 83 7.12 -20.02 -14.97
C GLN A 83 7.26 -20.37 -16.44
N ASN A 84 6.14 -20.67 -17.13
CA ASN A 84 6.16 -21.00 -18.56
C ASN A 84 6.48 -19.77 -19.42
N ARG A 85 5.87 -18.62 -19.12
CA ARG A 85 6.05 -17.38 -19.91
C ARG A 85 7.46 -16.84 -19.80
N PHE A 86 8.05 -16.92 -18.62
CA PHE A 86 9.31 -16.27 -18.30
C PHE A 86 10.45 -17.26 -18.02
N CYS A 87 10.35 -18.50 -18.54
CA CYS A 87 11.35 -19.57 -18.33
C CYS A 87 12.79 -19.20 -18.76
N LEU A 88 12.94 -18.24 -19.67
CA LEU A 88 14.25 -17.75 -20.16
C LEU A 88 14.74 -16.51 -19.42
N ASN A 89 13.93 -15.90 -18.55
CA ASN A 89 14.28 -14.68 -17.83
C ASN A 89 15.07 -15.00 -16.56
N ARG A 90 16.39 -14.85 -16.61
CA ARG A 90 17.28 -15.11 -15.48
C ARG A 90 17.22 -14.06 -14.37
N ASN A 91 16.62 -12.90 -14.68
CA ASN A 91 16.42 -11.78 -13.76
C ASN A 91 15.08 -11.82 -13.01
N LEU A 92 14.34 -12.95 -13.09
CA LEU A 92 13.07 -13.16 -12.41
C LEU A 92 13.19 -14.21 -11.31
N GLU A 93 12.72 -13.87 -10.12
CA GLU A 93 12.42 -14.83 -9.05
C GLU A 93 10.92 -14.86 -8.78
N ILE A 94 10.34 -16.05 -8.70
CA ILE A 94 8.90 -16.26 -8.46
C ILE A 94 8.72 -16.90 -7.08
N ILE A 95 7.98 -16.22 -6.20
CA ILE A 95 7.65 -16.69 -4.85
C ILE A 95 6.17 -17.02 -4.80
N ASN A 96 5.84 -18.31 -4.52
CA ASN A 96 4.47 -18.73 -4.30
C ASN A 96 4.13 -18.67 -2.82
N ASP A 97 3.64 -17.53 -2.36
CA ASP A 97 3.23 -17.34 -0.96
C ASP A 97 2.26 -16.15 -0.84
N ASP A 98 1.66 -16.03 0.35
CA ASP A 98 0.87 -14.88 0.75
C ASP A 98 1.83 -13.72 1.14
N VAL A 99 1.75 -12.60 0.44
CA VAL A 99 2.60 -11.42 0.71
C VAL A 99 2.50 -10.94 2.16
N LEU A 100 1.36 -11.17 2.82
CA LEU A 100 1.20 -10.83 4.24
C LEU A 100 2.02 -11.73 5.18
N LYS A 101 2.49 -12.90 4.70
CA LYS A 101 3.31 -13.86 5.44
C LYS A 101 4.78 -13.82 5.07
N VAL A 102 5.09 -13.37 3.84
CA VAL A 102 6.49 -13.28 3.37
C VAL A 102 7.28 -12.33 4.26
N ASP A 103 8.46 -12.77 4.66
CA ASP A 103 9.48 -11.94 5.33
C ASP A 103 10.19 -11.08 4.28
N LEU A 104 9.60 -9.90 4.01
CA LEU A 104 10.12 -8.96 3.02
C LEU A 104 11.46 -8.35 3.43
N GLU A 105 11.71 -8.17 4.72
CA GLU A 105 12.99 -7.65 5.22
C GLU A 105 14.13 -8.61 4.88
N LYS A 106 13.96 -9.89 5.21
CA LYS A 106 14.92 -10.95 4.87
C LYS A 106 15.09 -11.08 3.35
N LEU A 107 14.00 -11.01 2.58
CA LEU A 107 14.04 -11.06 1.11
C LEU A 107 14.91 -9.93 0.54
N ILE A 108 14.62 -8.68 0.94
CA ILE A 108 15.36 -7.50 0.49
C ILE A 108 16.83 -7.60 0.86
N LYS A 109 17.12 -7.97 2.11
CA LYS A 109 18.49 -8.12 2.60
C LYS A 109 19.27 -9.16 1.78
N ASN A 110 18.70 -10.34 1.57
CA ASN A 110 19.34 -11.40 0.77
C ASN A 110 19.63 -10.94 -0.66
N LYS A 111 18.69 -10.18 -1.28
CA LYS A 111 18.91 -9.65 -2.64
C LYS A 111 20.03 -8.61 -2.68
N LYS A 112 20.08 -7.71 -1.70
CA LYS A 112 21.17 -6.73 -1.59
C LYS A 112 22.55 -7.36 -1.36
N GLU A 113 22.61 -8.49 -0.66
CA GLU A 113 23.85 -9.23 -0.46
C GLU A 113 24.33 -9.97 -1.73
N GLN A 114 23.42 -10.37 -2.61
CA GLN A 114 23.71 -11.13 -3.83
C GLN A 114 24.00 -10.25 -5.05
N THR A 115 23.42 -9.07 -5.09
CA THR A 115 23.48 -8.14 -6.23
C THR A 115 23.63 -6.71 -5.77
N ASN A 116 24.26 -5.87 -6.60
CA ASN A 116 24.34 -4.43 -6.33
C ASN A 116 22.95 -3.79 -6.58
N ILE A 117 22.23 -3.54 -5.52
CA ILE A 117 20.88 -2.94 -5.54
C ILE A 117 20.97 -1.47 -5.11
N ASN A 118 20.51 -0.55 -5.97
CA ASN A 118 20.44 0.87 -5.65
C ASN A 118 19.21 1.19 -4.79
N LYS A 119 18.03 0.88 -5.31
CA LYS A 119 16.74 1.14 -4.66
C LYS A 119 15.87 -0.10 -4.68
N VAL A 120 14.95 -0.17 -3.76
CA VAL A 120 13.89 -1.18 -3.74
C VAL A 120 12.57 -0.51 -4.02
N LYS A 121 11.85 -0.99 -5.01
CA LYS A 121 10.54 -0.45 -5.40
C LYS A 121 9.49 -1.55 -5.41
N ILE A 122 8.31 -1.23 -4.93
CA ILE A 122 7.14 -2.11 -5.00
C ILE A 122 6.26 -1.63 -6.14
N VAL A 123 5.85 -2.54 -7.01
CA VAL A 123 4.89 -2.25 -8.07
C VAL A 123 3.77 -3.29 -8.00
N ALA A 124 2.51 -2.88 -7.97
CA ALA A 124 1.43 -3.84 -7.83
C ALA A 124 0.07 -3.36 -8.36
N ASN A 125 -0.65 -4.26 -9.01
CA ASN A 125 -2.10 -4.18 -9.14
C ASN A 125 -2.73 -4.97 -7.99
N LEU A 126 -3.01 -4.31 -6.86
CA LEU A 126 -3.41 -4.99 -5.63
C LEU A 126 -4.84 -5.52 -5.65
N PRO A 127 -5.07 -6.75 -5.15
CA PRO A 127 -6.42 -7.24 -4.90
C PRO A 127 -7.15 -6.31 -3.91
N TYR A 128 -8.36 -5.86 -4.27
CA TYR A 128 -9.05 -4.81 -3.54
C TYR A 128 -9.35 -5.14 -2.07
N TYR A 129 -9.65 -6.42 -1.77
CA TYR A 129 -10.04 -6.86 -0.43
C TYR A 129 -8.89 -6.85 0.60
N ILE A 130 -7.63 -6.81 0.13
CA ILE A 130 -6.42 -6.81 0.99
C ILE A 130 -5.45 -5.67 0.69
N SER A 131 -5.81 -4.71 -0.16
CA SER A 131 -4.92 -3.61 -0.54
C SER A 131 -4.46 -2.80 0.68
N THR A 132 -5.37 -2.43 1.58
CA THR A 132 -5.03 -1.69 2.81
C THR A 132 -4.06 -2.46 3.73
N PRO A 133 -4.33 -3.73 4.12
CA PRO A 133 -3.37 -4.53 4.89
C PRO A 133 -1.98 -4.64 4.25
N ILE A 134 -1.91 -4.80 2.93
CA ILE A 134 -0.62 -4.87 2.23
C ILE A 134 0.13 -3.55 2.35
N ILE A 135 -0.51 -2.42 2.03
CA ILE A 135 0.11 -1.09 2.11
C ILE A 135 0.58 -0.79 3.54
N MET A 136 -0.24 -1.11 4.56
CA MET A 136 0.15 -0.93 5.96
C MET A 136 1.39 -1.78 6.30
N LYS A 137 1.42 -3.07 5.91
CA LYS A 137 2.60 -3.93 6.11
C LYS A 137 3.86 -3.34 5.48
N LEU A 138 3.76 -2.79 4.26
CA LEU A 138 4.91 -2.20 3.56
C LEU A 138 5.44 -0.94 4.27
N LEU A 139 4.56 -0.15 4.88
CA LEU A 139 4.92 1.10 5.55
C LEU A 139 5.40 0.88 7.00
N GLU A 140 4.65 0.09 7.80
CA GLU A 140 4.91 -0.08 9.23
C GLU A 140 6.17 -0.89 9.54
N ASN A 141 6.57 -1.82 8.67
CA ASN A 141 7.78 -2.62 8.86
C ASN A 141 9.08 -1.86 8.58
N ARG A 142 9.01 -0.57 8.22
CA ARG A 142 10.18 0.28 7.91
C ARG A 142 11.19 -0.41 7.01
N LEU A 143 10.67 -1.12 6.00
CA LEU A 143 11.51 -1.78 5.01
C LEU A 143 12.31 -0.75 4.23
N GLU A 144 13.50 -1.11 3.77
CA GLU A 144 14.32 -0.27 2.91
C GLU A 144 13.72 -0.14 1.48
N ILE A 145 12.47 0.33 1.42
CA ILE A 145 11.73 0.59 0.18
C ILE A 145 11.79 2.10 -0.08
N SER A 146 12.08 2.48 -1.32
CA SER A 146 12.10 3.88 -1.74
C SER A 146 10.73 4.35 -2.26
N GLU A 147 10.06 3.50 -3.03
CA GLU A 147 8.80 3.85 -3.70
C GLU A 147 7.85 2.65 -3.72
N ILE A 148 6.56 2.95 -3.56
CA ILE A 148 5.46 1.99 -3.68
C ILE A 148 4.48 2.53 -4.71
N ILE A 149 4.38 1.88 -5.87
CA ILE A 149 3.46 2.24 -6.95
C ILE A 149 2.36 1.18 -6.98
N VAL A 150 1.16 1.56 -6.59
CA VAL A 150 0.06 0.62 -6.48
C VAL A 150 -1.18 1.11 -7.18
N MET A 151 -1.88 0.16 -7.82
CA MET A 151 -3.23 0.38 -8.30
C MET A 151 -4.21 -0.22 -7.29
N VAL A 152 -5.15 0.61 -6.84
CA VAL A 152 -6.17 0.26 -5.84
C VAL A 152 -7.52 0.83 -6.23
N GLN A 153 -8.59 0.48 -5.52
CA GLN A 153 -9.88 1.16 -5.70
C GLN A 153 -9.72 2.68 -5.52
N LYS A 154 -10.40 3.46 -6.35
CA LYS A 154 -10.32 4.94 -6.34
C LYS A 154 -10.59 5.55 -4.96
N GLU A 155 -11.57 5.02 -4.23
CA GLU A 155 -11.86 5.47 -2.86
C GLU A 155 -10.67 5.22 -1.91
N VAL A 156 -9.97 4.08 -2.07
CA VAL A 156 -8.78 3.77 -1.27
C VAL A 156 -7.64 4.72 -1.63
N ALA A 157 -7.39 4.94 -2.93
CA ALA A 157 -6.37 5.88 -3.38
C ALA A 157 -6.64 7.31 -2.88
N GLN A 158 -7.90 7.76 -2.91
CA GLN A 158 -8.30 9.06 -2.37
C GLN A 158 -8.00 9.18 -0.87
N ARG A 159 -8.21 8.10 -0.09
CA ARG A 159 -7.84 8.08 1.33
C ARG A 159 -6.34 8.07 1.56
N LEU A 160 -5.58 7.38 0.70
CA LEU A 160 -4.10 7.38 0.78
C LEU A 160 -3.53 8.78 0.53
N GLY A 161 -4.10 9.52 -0.44
CA GLY A 161 -3.67 10.86 -0.82
C GLY A 161 -4.40 12.02 -0.13
N ALA A 162 -5.33 11.74 0.82
CA ALA A 162 -6.05 12.77 1.53
C ALA A 162 -5.15 13.53 2.51
N GLU A 163 -5.55 14.75 2.87
CA GLU A 163 -4.93 15.51 3.96
C GLU A 163 -5.50 15.07 5.31
N THR A 164 -4.65 14.95 6.34
CA THR A 164 -5.11 14.70 7.72
C THR A 164 -5.88 15.90 8.25
N GLY A 165 -6.83 15.65 9.16
CA GLY A 165 -7.74 16.71 9.65
C GLY A 165 -8.87 17.08 8.70
N LYS A 166 -9.02 16.39 7.57
CA LYS A 166 -10.13 16.54 6.62
C LYS A 166 -11.09 15.36 6.68
N ARG A 167 -12.33 15.60 6.25
CA ARG A 167 -13.43 14.62 6.29
C ARG A 167 -13.11 13.32 5.51
N GLU A 168 -12.36 13.44 4.44
CA GLU A 168 -11.94 12.35 3.56
C GLU A 168 -10.90 11.44 4.20
N ALA A 169 -10.19 11.92 5.24
CA ALA A 169 -9.17 11.16 5.93
C ALA A 169 -9.71 9.88 6.58
N GLY A 170 -8.93 8.85 6.52
CA GLY A 170 -9.09 7.60 7.25
C GLY A 170 -7.84 7.28 8.07
N ALA A 171 -7.86 6.26 8.90
CA ALA A 171 -6.67 5.86 9.67
C ALA A 171 -5.43 5.63 8.78
N ILE A 172 -5.63 5.09 7.57
CA ILE A 172 -4.55 4.86 6.61
C ILE A 172 -3.92 6.18 6.10
N THR A 173 -4.69 7.27 6.02
CA THR A 173 -4.17 8.59 5.63
C THR A 173 -3.04 9.03 6.54
N TYR A 174 -3.21 8.84 7.84
CA TYR A 174 -2.21 9.20 8.85
C TYR A 174 -0.95 8.33 8.76
N ALA A 175 -1.11 7.04 8.47
CA ALA A 175 0.03 6.16 8.24
C ALA A 175 0.81 6.58 6.99
N VAL A 176 0.11 6.87 5.89
CA VAL A 176 0.75 7.35 4.67
C VAL A 176 1.46 8.68 4.93
N GLU A 177 0.81 9.66 5.53
CA GLU A 177 1.43 10.95 5.81
C GLU A 177 2.65 10.84 6.73
N TYR A 178 2.62 9.91 7.68
CA TYR A 178 3.73 9.64 8.61
C TYR A 178 4.94 9.02 7.91
N TYR A 179 4.72 7.98 7.07
CA TYR A 179 5.79 7.18 6.47
C TYR A 179 6.15 7.58 5.03
N ALA A 180 5.27 8.25 4.30
CA ALA A 180 5.43 8.49 2.87
C ALA A 180 4.83 9.83 2.42
N GLN A 181 5.03 10.14 1.14
CA GLN A 181 4.29 11.18 0.42
C GLN A 181 3.52 10.52 -0.70
N ALA A 182 2.22 10.76 -0.77
CA ALA A 182 1.34 10.19 -1.78
C ALA A 182 1.15 11.13 -2.96
N THR A 183 1.23 10.60 -4.18
CA THR A 183 0.98 11.32 -5.43
C THR A 183 0.07 10.48 -6.32
N PRO A 184 -1.16 10.93 -6.62
CA PRO A 184 -2.01 10.28 -7.62
C PRO A 184 -1.37 10.34 -9.01
N ILE A 185 -1.42 9.23 -9.76
CA ILE A 185 -0.80 9.11 -11.09
C ILE A 185 -1.85 9.15 -12.19
N ILE A 186 -2.80 8.20 -12.20
CA ILE A 186 -3.84 8.12 -13.22
C ILE A 186 -5.09 7.42 -12.67
N ASP A 187 -6.26 7.92 -13.06
CA ASP A 187 -7.53 7.24 -12.86
C ASP A 187 -7.68 6.10 -13.87
N VAL A 188 -8.19 4.96 -13.42
CA VAL A 188 -8.31 3.75 -14.22
C VAL A 188 -9.78 3.33 -14.30
N PRO A 189 -10.41 3.43 -15.49
CA PRO A 189 -11.80 3.06 -15.66
C PRO A 189 -12.01 1.55 -15.53
N LYS A 190 -13.21 1.13 -15.21
CA LYS A 190 -13.58 -0.29 -15.06
C LYS A 190 -13.32 -1.12 -16.32
N GLY A 191 -13.45 -0.51 -17.48
CA GLY A 191 -13.20 -1.15 -18.79
C GLY A 191 -11.76 -1.53 -19.04
N SER A 192 -10.81 -1.01 -18.26
CA SER A 192 -9.39 -1.37 -18.35
C SER A 192 -9.07 -2.76 -17.76
N PHE A 193 -10.08 -3.57 -17.38
CA PHE A 193 -9.89 -4.88 -16.75
C PHE A 193 -10.76 -5.99 -17.34
N ILE A 194 -10.28 -7.22 -17.25
CA ILE A 194 -11.02 -8.46 -17.48
C ILE A 194 -10.90 -9.38 -16.24
N PRO A 195 -12.03 -9.76 -15.59
CA PRO A 195 -13.35 -9.16 -15.71
C PRO A 195 -13.38 -7.72 -15.20
N SER A 196 -14.34 -6.92 -15.67
CA SER A 196 -14.50 -5.54 -15.21
C SER A 196 -14.92 -5.50 -13.73
N PRO A 197 -14.25 -4.69 -12.88
CA PRO A 197 -14.58 -4.53 -11.47
C PRO A 197 -15.84 -3.67 -11.30
N LYS A 198 -16.41 -3.67 -10.07
CA LYS A 198 -17.61 -2.88 -9.75
C LYS A 198 -17.35 -1.38 -9.63
N VAL A 199 -16.12 -0.99 -9.31
CA VAL A 199 -15.70 0.38 -9.04
C VAL A 199 -14.50 0.77 -9.89
N GLU A 200 -14.25 2.05 -10.08
CA GLU A 200 -13.05 2.58 -10.71
C GLU A 200 -11.83 2.36 -9.81
N SER A 201 -10.65 2.35 -10.43
CA SER A 201 -9.37 2.27 -9.76
C SER A 201 -8.57 3.54 -9.96
N GLN A 202 -7.48 3.67 -9.22
CA GLN A 202 -6.50 4.73 -9.41
C GLN A 202 -5.11 4.17 -9.13
N VAL A 203 -4.13 4.56 -9.93
CA VAL A 203 -2.72 4.34 -9.63
C VAL A 203 -2.24 5.47 -8.73
N ILE A 204 -1.59 5.12 -7.64
CA ILE A 204 -0.99 6.05 -6.69
C ILE A 204 0.45 5.66 -6.39
N LYS A 205 1.32 6.64 -6.31
CA LYS A 205 2.71 6.50 -5.92
C LYS A 205 2.88 6.98 -4.48
N LEU A 206 3.55 6.19 -3.65
CA LEU A 206 3.97 6.55 -2.30
C LEU A 206 5.50 6.60 -2.28
N GLU A 207 6.05 7.78 -2.09
CA GLU A 207 7.50 7.99 -1.88
C GLU A 207 7.79 7.83 -0.39
N VAL A 208 8.48 6.73 -0.04
CA VAL A 208 8.72 6.37 1.38
C VAL A 208 9.78 7.29 1.96
N ARG A 209 9.50 7.86 3.13
CA ARG A 209 10.40 8.77 3.83
C ARG A 209 11.50 7.97 4.54
N GLN A 210 12.71 8.49 4.55
CA GLN A 210 13.81 7.94 5.37
C GLN A 210 13.52 8.11 6.87
N ASN A 211 12.97 9.26 7.24
CA ASN A 211 12.52 9.56 8.60
C ASN A 211 11.04 9.89 8.58
N PRO A 212 10.26 9.48 9.60
CA PRO A 212 8.87 9.87 9.73
C PRO A 212 8.66 11.38 9.68
N LYS A 213 7.48 11.83 9.24
CA LYS A 213 7.14 13.25 9.14
C LYS A 213 7.16 13.98 10.49
N ILE A 214 6.82 13.26 11.56
CA ILE A 214 6.84 13.78 12.94
C ILE A 214 7.57 12.81 13.86
N GLU A 215 8.14 13.33 14.94
CA GLU A 215 8.78 12.54 15.99
C GLU A 215 7.80 12.21 17.10
N VAL A 216 7.74 10.93 17.48
CA VAL A 216 6.94 10.44 18.61
C VAL A 216 7.75 9.45 19.44
N GLU A 217 7.48 9.41 20.74
CA GLU A 217 8.18 8.50 21.68
C GLU A 217 7.78 7.03 21.44
N ASP A 218 6.54 6.79 21.02
CA ASP A 218 6.00 5.44 20.73
C ASP A 218 5.05 5.47 19.53
N GLU A 219 5.51 4.92 18.41
CA GLU A 219 4.72 4.81 17.17
C GLU A 219 3.51 3.89 17.34
N LYS A 220 3.66 2.80 18.08
CA LYS A 220 2.55 1.86 18.30
C LYS A 220 1.43 2.53 19.07
N LEU A 221 1.77 3.36 20.05
CA LEU A 221 0.80 4.16 20.79
C LEU A 221 0.13 5.18 19.87
N LEU A 222 0.87 5.90 19.03
CA LEU A 222 0.33 6.84 18.06
C LEU A 222 -0.72 6.17 17.17
N PHE A 223 -0.36 5.08 16.50
CA PHE A 223 -1.28 4.41 15.57
C PHE A 223 -2.45 3.71 16.28
N ASN A 224 -2.25 3.23 17.51
CA ASN A 224 -3.36 2.73 18.34
C ASN A 224 -4.38 3.85 18.64
N ILE A 225 -3.92 5.05 19.02
CA ILE A 225 -4.78 6.20 19.28
C ILE A 225 -5.55 6.60 18.01
N ILE A 226 -4.87 6.70 16.88
CA ILE A 226 -5.50 7.00 15.59
C ILE A 226 -6.55 5.95 15.24
N GLN A 227 -6.19 4.67 15.24
CA GLN A 227 -7.11 3.58 14.90
C GLN A 227 -8.37 3.60 15.78
N LYS A 228 -8.20 3.71 17.09
CA LYS A 228 -9.32 3.75 18.05
C LYS A 228 -10.21 4.97 17.85
N SER A 229 -9.64 6.11 17.48
CA SER A 229 -10.38 7.32 17.14
C SER A 229 -11.24 7.13 15.89
N PHE A 230 -10.72 6.44 14.87
CA PHE A 230 -11.43 6.17 13.62
C PHE A 230 -12.46 5.03 13.72
N MET A 231 -12.32 4.10 14.66
CA MET A 231 -13.36 3.09 14.95
C MET A 231 -14.66 3.72 15.46
N GLN A 232 -14.59 4.91 16.05
CA GLN A 232 -15.74 5.63 16.62
C GLN A 232 -15.93 7.01 16.00
N ARG A 233 -15.86 7.14 14.66
CA ARG A 233 -15.92 8.42 13.91
C ARG A 233 -17.03 9.38 14.34
N ARG A 234 -18.21 8.86 14.73
CA ARG A 234 -19.36 9.69 15.18
C ARG A 234 -19.24 10.18 16.63
N LYS A 235 -18.26 9.72 17.40
CA LYS A 235 -18.03 10.12 18.80
C LYS A 235 -16.93 11.18 18.87
N THR A 236 -16.94 11.94 19.98
CA THR A 236 -15.83 12.86 20.29
C THR A 236 -14.55 12.07 20.59
N LEU A 237 -13.40 12.68 20.37
CA LEU A 237 -12.10 12.08 20.71
C LEU A 237 -12.03 11.69 22.20
N SER A 238 -12.57 12.53 23.10
CA SER A 238 -12.66 12.23 24.52
C SER A 238 -13.30 10.87 24.79
N ASN A 239 -14.47 10.62 24.18
CA ASN A 239 -15.16 9.34 24.32
C ASN A 239 -14.36 8.18 23.71
N ALA A 240 -13.68 8.41 22.58
CA ALA A 240 -12.85 7.37 21.96
C ALA A 240 -11.67 6.97 22.88
N LEU A 241 -10.99 7.94 23.48
CA LEU A 241 -9.85 7.70 24.39
C LEU A 241 -10.27 6.96 25.66
N ILE A 242 -11.39 7.33 26.27
CA ILE A 242 -11.89 6.71 27.50
C ILE A 242 -12.41 5.29 27.22
N ASN A 243 -13.28 5.13 26.21
CA ASN A 243 -13.88 3.83 25.88
C ASN A 243 -12.85 2.77 25.49
N ASN A 244 -11.73 3.18 24.93
CA ASN A 244 -10.64 2.28 24.55
C ASN A 244 -9.52 2.20 25.62
N LYS A 245 -9.75 2.75 26.81
CA LYS A 245 -8.82 2.70 27.96
C LYS A 245 -7.42 3.27 27.65
N ILE A 246 -7.34 4.23 26.75
CA ILE A 246 -6.10 5.00 26.46
C ILE A 246 -5.87 5.99 27.60
N LEU A 247 -6.93 6.63 28.08
CA LEU A 247 -6.99 7.38 29.33
C LEU A 247 -8.17 6.88 30.17
N ASP A 248 -8.00 6.82 31.48
CA ASP A 248 -8.91 6.15 32.41
C ASP A 248 -10.01 7.06 32.97
N SER A 249 -9.90 8.40 32.79
CA SER A 249 -10.91 9.32 33.28
C SER A 249 -11.10 10.55 32.38
N LYS A 250 -12.29 11.15 32.52
CA LYS A 250 -12.66 12.38 31.79
C LYS A 250 -11.78 13.55 32.21
N GLU A 251 -11.45 13.66 33.50
CA GLU A 251 -10.60 14.71 34.03
C GLU A 251 -9.20 14.68 33.41
N LYS A 252 -8.63 13.47 33.21
CA LYS A 252 -7.32 13.33 32.56
C LYS A 252 -7.38 13.77 31.10
N VAL A 253 -8.47 13.45 30.39
CA VAL A 253 -8.66 13.89 28.99
C VAL A 253 -8.82 15.42 28.93
N GLU A 254 -9.62 16.02 29.80
CA GLU A 254 -9.82 17.48 29.85
C GLU A 254 -8.51 18.20 30.17
N LYS A 255 -7.73 17.69 31.12
CA LYS A 255 -6.40 18.23 31.44
C LYS A 255 -5.45 18.15 30.24
N MET A 256 -5.45 17.03 29.51
CA MET A 256 -4.66 16.86 28.30
C MET A 256 -5.10 17.88 27.22
N PHE A 257 -6.39 17.97 26.94
CA PHE A 257 -6.90 18.91 25.93
C PHE A 257 -6.56 20.36 26.26
N LYS A 258 -6.68 20.74 27.53
CA LYS A 258 -6.28 22.09 27.99
C LYS A 258 -4.78 22.31 27.80
N THR A 259 -3.93 21.31 28.12
CA THR A 259 -2.47 21.44 27.98
C THR A 259 -2.03 21.51 26.51
N LEU A 260 -2.74 20.81 25.62
CA LEU A 260 -2.41 20.74 24.19
C LEU A 260 -3.21 21.72 23.33
N GLU A 261 -4.04 22.56 23.95
CA GLU A 261 -4.92 23.54 23.29
C GLU A 261 -5.89 22.89 22.27
N ILE A 262 -6.38 21.68 22.59
CA ILE A 262 -7.30 20.91 21.75
C ILE A 262 -8.75 21.17 22.21
N PRO A 263 -9.70 21.48 21.29
CA PRO A 263 -11.09 21.67 21.64
C PRO A 263 -11.73 20.41 22.27
N SER A 264 -12.50 20.58 23.36
CA SER A 264 -13.10 19.46 24.11
C SER A 264 -14.10 18.60 23.32
N ASN A 265 -14.69 19.17 22.27
CA ASN A 265 -15.69 18.50 21.43
C ASN A 265 -15.14 17.98 20.11
N VAL A 266 -13.81 18.01 19.91
CA VAL A 266 -13.15 17.57 18.69
C VAL A 266 -13.42 16.09 18.40
N ARG A 267 -13.53 15.75 17.12
CA ARG A 267 -13.53 14.36 16.65
C ARG A 267 -12.15 13.99 16.10
N GLY A 268 -11.79 12.70 16.17
CA GLY A 268 -10.50 12.24 15.67
C GLY A 268 -10.22 12.60 14.20
N GLU A 269 -11.26 12.57 13.35
CA GLU A 269 -11.13 12.92 11.94
C GLU A 269 -10.75 14.39 11.67
N ASN A 270 -10.87 15.26 12.65
CA ASN A 270 -10.59 16.70 12.53
C ASN A 270 -9.16 17.05 13.02
N LEU A 271 -8.43 16.09 13.54
CA LEU A 271 -7.06 16.31 14.01
C LEU A 271 -6.04 16.06 12.90
N THR A 272 -4.99 16.86 12.89
CA THR A 272 -3.81 16.63 12.04
C THR A 272 -2.93 15.52 12.61
N LEU A 273 -1.97 15.05 11.82
CA LEU A 273 -0.98 14.07 12.28
C LEU A 273 -0.15 14.64 13.44
N GLU A 274 0.22 15.91 13.38
CA GLU A 274 0.99 16.62 14.40
C GLU A 274 0.22 16.68 15.73
N GLU A 275 -1.08 16.92 15.69
CA GLU A 275 -1.93 16.94 16.89
C GLU A 275 -2.05 15.55 17.51
N PHE A 276 -2.20 14.50 16.71
CA PHE A 276 -2.15 13.12 17.20
C PHE A 276 -0.78 12.79 17.80
N GLY A 277 0.31 13.25 17.20
CA GLY A 277 1.67 13.10 17.76
C GLY A 277 1.82 13.74 19.13
N LYS A 278 1.32 14.97 19.31
CA LYS A 278 1.29 15.65 20.61
C LYS A 278 0.49 14.84 21.65
N ILE A 279 -0.66 14.30 21.27
CA ILE A 279 -1.49 13.45 22.14
C ILE A 279 -0.73 12.18 22.54
N ALA A 280 -0.13 11.49 21.57
CA ALA A 280 0.65 10.28 21.81
C ALA A 280 1.80 10.53 22.79
N ASN A 281 2.59 11.57 22.57
CA ASN A 281 3.71 11.95 23.44
C ASN A 281 3.23 12.37 24.84
N TYR A 282 2.08 13.03 24.96
CA TYR A 282 1.49 13.37 26.26
C TYR A 282 1.04 12.12 27.04
N VAL A 283 0.42 11.16 26.35
CA VAL A 283 -0.04 9.91 26.98
C VAL A 283 1.14 9.03 27.37
N TYR A 284 2.22 8.98 26.55
CA TYR A 284 3.41 8.18 26.81
C TYR A 284 4.15 8.61 28.09
N LYS A 285 4.21 9.91 28.38
CA LYS A 285 4.91 10.49 29.54
C LYS A 285 4.18 10.31 30.88
N ARG A 286 3.08 9.59 30.90
CA ARG A 286 2.24 9.37 32.09
C ARG A 286 2.21 7.92 32.54
#